data_8e0df2ce269d5410dda2a9cbf72a4bd3
#
_entry.id   8e0df2ce269d5410dda2a9cbf72a4bd3
#
_cell.length_a   1.000
_cell.length_b   1.000
_cell.length_c   1.000
_cell.angle_alpha   90.00
_cell.angle_beta   90.00
_cell.angle_gamma   90.00
#
_symmetry.space_group_name_H-M   'P 1'
#
loop_
_entity.id
_entity.type
_entity.pdbx_description
1 polymer ?
#
loop_
_entity_poly.entity_id
_entity_poly.type
_entity_poly.pdbx_seq_one_letter_code
_entity_poly.pdbx_strand_id
1 'polypeptide(L)'
;LSSHRVAIHAAAPCPISVKEQMIDWWGPIIHEYYAGTEGNGSTTITSEEWLGHKGSVGKPAGDCKVHILDDESSALPTGEAGGVYFEGGGKFEYLHDAEKTNASRTSNGWSTLGDIGHLDKEGYLYLTDRKSFMIISGGVNIYPQEAENALITHPAVMDVAVFGIPNEEFGEEVKAVVQPVDFESADQALAAELMNYAREKLSHIKCPRSVDFIAELPRHPTGKLYKRLLKDKYWDAAIK
;
A
#
# COMPACT_ATOMS: atom_id res chain seq x y z
N LEU A 1 12.90 10.61 -25.99
CA LEU A 1 13.45 10.22 -24.67
C LEU A 1 14.97 9.95 -24.66
N SER A 2 15.68 10.19 -25.78
CA SER A 2 17.11 9.86 -25.93
C SER A 2 18.05 10.57 -24.93
N SER A 3 17.62 11.66 -24.31
CA SER A 3 18.36 12.39 -23.27
C SER A 3 17.99 12.00 -21.83
N HIS A 4 16.95 11.17 -21.64
CA HIS A 4 16.51 10.72 -20.32
C HIS A 4 17.57 9.78 -19.71
N ARG A 5 18.01 10.06 -18.50
CA ARG A 5 19.09 9.30 -17.85
C ARG A 5 18.65 8.61 -16.58
N VAL A 6 17.72 9.23 -15.85
CA VAL A 6 17.23 8.76 -14.56
C VAL A 6 15.77 9.14 -14.44
N ALA A 7 14.96 8.22 -13.98
CA ALA A 7 13.60 8.46 -13.48
C ALA A 7 13.54 8.00 -12.02
N ILE A 8 12.89 8.80 -11.17
CA ILE A 8 12.76 8.47 -9.75
C ILE A 8 11.30 8.15 -9.47
N HIS A 9 11.07 7.00 -8.86
CA HIS A 9 9.77 6.58 -8.36
C HIS A 9 9.79 6.57 -6.82
N ALA A 10 8.76 7.13 -6.19
CA ALA A 10 8.58 7.15 -4.74
C ALA A 10 7.16 7.57 -4.36
N ALA A 11 6.88 7.57 -3.04
CA ALA A 11 5.68 8.13 -2.39
C ALA A 11 4.37 7.35 -2.55
N ALA A 12 4.20 6.51 -3.57
CA ALA A 12 2.99 5.69 -3.77
C ALA A 12 3.36 4.32 -4.34
N PRO A 13 2.54 3.28 -4.11
CA PRO A 13 2.73 1.99 -4.76
C PRO A 13 2.65 2.11 -6.29
N CYS A 14 3.47 1.33 -7.00
CA CYS A 14 3.39 1.16 -8.44
C CYS A 14 3.08 -0.31 -8.73
N PRO A 15 2.01 -0.63 -9.50
CA PRO A 15 1.73 -1.99 -9.90
C PRO A 15 2.92 -2.60 -10.65
N ILE A 16 3.22 -3.87 -10.35
CA ILE A 16 4.38 -4.58 -10.93
C ILE A 16 4.37 -4.50 -12.46
N SER A 17 3.21 -4.78 -13.07
CA SER A 17 3.06 -4.75 -14.53
C SER A 17 3.30 -3.37 -15.14
N VAL A 18 2.93 -2.30 -14.43
CA VAL A 18 3.17 -0.92 -14.89
C VAL A 18 4.67 -0.60 -14.86
N LYS A 19 5.34 -0.95 -13.77
CA LYS A 19 6.79 -0.69 -13.64
C LYS A 19 7.60 -1.53 -14.64
N GLU A 20 7.21 -2.77 -14.91
CA GLU A 20 7.81 -3.58 -15.99
C GLU A 20 7.68 -2.89 -17.35
N GLN A 21 6.47 -2.47 -17.72
CA GLN A 21 6.23 -1.77 -18.99
C GLN A 21 7.03 -0.46 -19.08
N MET A 22 7.17 0.27 -17.98
CA MET A 22 7.98 1.49 -17.94
C MET A 22 9.48 1.21 -18.12
N ILE A 23 9.99 0.12 -17.52
CA ILE A 23 11.38 -0.30 -17.70
C ILE A 23 11.62 -0.76 -19.15
N ASP A 24 10.69 -1.52 -19.73
CA ASP A 24 10.75 -1.95 -21.14
C ASP A 24 10.75 -0.76 -22.09
N TRP A 25 9.96 0.27 -21.80
CA TRP A 25 9.85 1.46 -22.63
C TRP A 25 11.03 2.42 -22.49
N TRP A 26 11.50 2.68 -21.26
CA TRP A 26 12.55 3.68 -21.01
C TRP A 26 13.96 3.08 -20.87
N GLY A 27 14.05 1.78 -20.71
CA GLY A 27 15.25 1.10 -20.26
C GLY A 27 15.37 1.12 -18.72
N PRO A 28 16.42 0.51 -18.15
CA PRO A 28 16.60 0.34 -16.71
C PRO A 28 17.08 1.62 -16.02
N ILE A 29 16.36 2.72 -16.19
CA ILE A 29 16.69 4.05 -15.65
C ILE A 29 15.85 4.46 -14.47
N ILE A 30 14.89 3.61 -14.03
CA ILE A 30 14.01 3.90 -12.90
C ILE A 30 14.72 3.49 -11.62
N HIS A 31 14.90 4.46 -10.72
CA HIS A 31 15.34 4.25 -9.35
C HIS A 31 14.15 4.45 -8.43
N GLU A 32 13.92 3.51 -7.53
CA GLU A 32 12.88 3.64 -6.53
C GLU A 32 13.48 3.80 -5.15
N TYR A 33 12.83 4.62 -4.33
CA TYR A 33 13.11 4.66 -2.89
C TYR A 33 11.81 4.68 -2.09
N TYR A 34 11.86 4.07 -0.91
CA TYR A 34 10.83 4.18 0.11
C TYR A 34 11.39 4.93 1.31
N ALA A 35 10.70 5.98 1.71
CA ALA A 35 11.03 6.82 2.86
C ALA A 35 9.81 7.62 3.32
N GLY A 36 9.85 8.12 4.55
CA GLY A 36 8.92 9.12 5.04
C GLY A 36 9.56 10.50 5.19
N THR A 37 8.72 11.52 5.24
CA THR A 37 9.15 12.91 5.52
C THR A 37 9.75 13.05 6.92
N GLU A 38 9.45 12.11 7.79
CA GLU A 38 10.00 12.00 9.15
C GLU A 38 11.50 11.68 9.16
N GLY A 39 12.05 11.18 8.05
CA GLY A 39 13.48 10.89 7.92
C GLY A 39 13.96 9.73 8.81
N ASN A 40 13.08 8.84 9.20
CA ASN A 40 13.37 7.72 10.10
C ASN A 40 14.15 6.58 9.47
N GLY A 41 14.41 6.64 8.17
CA GLY A 41 15.14 5.67 7.37
C GLY A 41 14.61 5.60 5.95
N SER A 42 15.32 4.88 5.10
CA SER A 42 14.93 4.69 3.70
C SER A 42 15.44 3.37 3.15
N THR A 43 14.81 2.92 2.08
CA THR A 43 15.32 1.84 1.21
C THR A 43 15.46 2.35 -0.21
N THR A 44 16.31 1.71 -1.01
CA THR A 44 16.52 2.06 -2.42
C THR A 44 16.67 0.81 -3.26
N ILE A 45 16.24 0.89 -4.54
CA ILE A 45 16.40 -0.17 -5.51
C ILE A 45 16.56 0.40 -6.91
N THR A 46 17.47 -0.16 -7.70
CA THR A 46 17.63 0.14 -9.12
C THR A 46 16.67 -0.70 -9.98
N SER A 47 16.53 -0.35 -11.26
CA SER A 47 15.73 -1.16 -12.18
C SER A 47 16.26 -2.58 -12.33
N GLU A 48 17.58 -2.75 -12.40
CA GLU A 48 18.25 -4.05 -12.57
C GLU A 48 17.97 -4.96 -11.36
N GLU A 49 18.13 -4.44 -10.15
CA GLU A 49 17.81 -5.17 -8.93
C GLU A 49 16.31 -5.50 -8.84
N TRP A 50 15.47 -4.51 -9.23
CA TRP A 50 14.02 -4.67 -9.17
C TRP A 50 13.50 -5.77 -10.09
N LEU A 51 14.10 -5.95 -11.27
CA LEU A 51 13.73 -7.03 -12.19
C LEU A 51 13.94 -8.43 -11.58
N GLY A 52 14.89 -8.57 -10.65
CA GLY A 52 15.10 -9.77 -9.85
C GLY A 52 14.19 -9.85 -8.61
N HIS A 53 13.69 -8.70 -8.13
CA HIS A 53 12.91 -8.55 -6.88
C HIS A 53 11.63 -7.73 -7.11
N LYS A 54 10.81 -8.18 -8.07
CA LYS A 54 9.59 -7.47 -8.50
C LYS A 54 8.63 -7.19 -7.34
N GLY A 55 8.25 -5.92 -7.18
CA GLY A 55 7.38 -5.45 -6.10
C GLY A 55 8.13 -5.01 -4.85
N SER A 56 9.45 -5.19 -4.78
CA SER A 56 10.26 -4.69 -3.69
C SER A 56 10.48 -3.18 -3.78
N VAL A 57 10.60 -2.53 -2.62
CA VAL A 57 11.04 -1.14 -2.46
C VAL A 57 12.52 -1.04 -2.11
N GLY A 58 13.27 -2.15 -2.19
CA GLY A 58 14.72 -2.20 -2.08
C GLY A 58 15.27 -2.59 -0.72
N LYS A 59 16.56 -2.33 -0.57
CA LYS A 59 17.33 -2.58 0.65
C LYS A 59 17.53 -1.29 1.44
N PRO A 60 17.77 -1.42 2.77
CA PRO A 60 18.11 -0.25 3.60
C PRO A 60 19.27 0.56 3.02
N ALA A 61 19.13 1.88 3.00
CA ALA A 61 20.13 2.80 2.49
C ALA A 61 21.01 3.36 3.63
N GLY A 62 22.27 3.54 3.37
CA GLY A 62 23.25 4.03 4.34
C GLY A 62 23.46 3.05 5.50
N ASP A 63 23.49 3.56 6.73
CA ASP A 63 23.68 2.77 7.95
C ASP A 63 22.36 2.27 8.56
N CYS A 64 21.22 2.50 7.87
CA CYS A 64 19.92 2.04 8.36
C CYS A 64 19.79 0.52 8.28
N LYS A 65 19.01 -0.04 9.22
CA LYS A 65 18.54 -1.42 9.16
C LYS A 65 17.02 -1.43 9.20
N VAL A 66 16.44 -2.45 8.57
CA VAL A 66 14.99 -2.71 8.63
C VAL A 66 14.74 -3.92 9.49
N HIS A 67 13.77 -3.80 10.38
CA HIS A 67 13.26 -4.87 11.23
C HIS A 67 11.77 -5.06 10.95
N ILE A 68 11.33 -6.31 10.89
CA ILE A 68 9.92 -6.66 10.78
C ILE A 68 9.48 -7.22 12.12
N LEU A 69 8.52 -6.57 12.76
CA LEU A 69 8.10 -6.88 14.12
C LEU A 69 6.60 -7.22 14.16
N ASP A 70 6.24 -8.11 15.11
CA ASP A 70 4.86 -8.34 15.50
C ASP A 70 4.32 -7.23 16.42
N ASP A 71 3.08 -7.38 16.91
CA ASP A 71 2.46 -6.41 17.80
C ASP A 71 3.09 -6.35 19.19
N GLU A 72 3.82 -7.40 19.62
CA GLU A 72 4.59 -7.48 20.86
C GLU A 72 6.02 -6.95 20.70
N SER A 73 6.36 -6.39 19.54
CA SER A 73 7.72 -5.90 19.19
C SER A 73 8.78 -6.98 19.11
N SER A 74 8.40 -8.23 18.89
CA SER A 74 9.31 -9.35 18.62
C SER A 74 9.61 -9.45 17.12
N ALA A 75 10.84 -9.82 16.79
CA ALA A 75 11.25 -9.97 15.39
C ALA A 75 10.57 -11.17 14.73
N LEU A 76 9.99 -10.94 13.56
CA LEU A 76 9.38 -11.99 12.76
C LEU A 76 10.40 -12.68 11.84
N PRO A 77 10.18 -13.96 11.52
CA PRO A 77 10.98 -14.68 10.54
C PRO A 77 10.95 -14.03 9.16
N THR A 78 11.99 -14.24 8.37
CA THR A 78 12.07 -13.82 6.98
C THR A 78 10.89 -14.37 6.17
N GLY A 79 10.23 -13.47 5.42
CA GLY A 79 9.05 -13.78 4.61
C GLY A 79 7.72 -13.59 5.34
N GLU A 80 7.71 -13.44 6.65
CA GLU A 80 6.51 -13.11 7.40
C GLU A 80 6.27 -11.60 7.43
N ALA A 81 4.99 -11.20 7.26
CA ALA A 81 4.59 -9.81 7.23
C ALA A 81 4.33 -9.28 8.64
N GLY A 82 4.86 -8.09 8.95
CA GLY A 82 4.68 -7.37 10.20
C GLY A 82 4.98 -5.90 10.07
N GLY A 83 5.01 -5.18 11.19
CA GLY A 83 5.34 -3.77 11.23
C GLY A 83 6.78 -3.51 10.76
N VAL A 84 6.92 -2.56 9.83
CA VAL A 84 8.24 -2.13 9.32
C VAL A 84 8.83 -1.09 10.24
N TYR A 85 10.00 -1.39 10.81
CA TYR A 85 10.75 -0.50 11.69
C TYR A 85 12.15 -0.24 11.17
N PHE A 86 12.62 0.98 11.33
CA PHE A 86 13.99 1.39 11.01
C PHE A 86 14.84 1.58 12.26
N GLU A 87 16.06 1.05 12.23
CA GLU A 87 17.17 1.32 13.14
C GLU A 87 18.18 2.21 12.42
N GLY A 88 18.76 3.19 13.13
CA GLY A 88 19.84 4.03 12.60
C GLY A 88 19.39 5.26 11.79
N GLY A 89 18.08 5.47 11.63
CA GLY A 89 17.53 6.65 10.95
C GLY A 89 17.49 7.90 11.82
N GLY A 90 16.97 9.00 11.24
CA GLY A 90 16.79 10.27 11.94
C GLY A 90 15.79 10.17 13.10
N LYS A 91 15.97 11.02 14.10
CA LYS A 91 14.98 11.19 15.16
C LYS A 91 13.97 12.24 14.73
N PHE A 92 12.69 11.96 14.94
CA PHE A 92 11.60 12.87 14.64
C PHE A 92 10.60 12.93 15.81
N GLU A 93 9.78 13.95 15.83
CA GLU A 93 8.66 14.10 16.76
C GLU A 93 7.46 14.69 16.03
N TYR A 94 6.27 14.21 16.34
CA TYR A 94 5.04 14.82 15.84
C TYR A 94 4.69 16.04 16.69
N LEU A 95 4.49 17.19 16.05
CA LEU A 95 4.23 18.45 16.71
C LEU A 95 2.95 18.37 17.57
N HIS A 96 3.09 18.67 18.86
CA HIS A 96 2.00 18.62 19.85
C HIS A 96 1.30 17.25 19.98
N ASP A 97 1.96 16.16 19.58
CA ASP A 97 1.40 14.80 19.62
C ASP A 97 2.45 13.82 20.18
N ALA A 98 2.65 13.90 21.49
CA ALA A 98 3.59 13.03 22.19
C ALA A 98 3.15 11.56 22.19
N GLU A 99 1.84 11.28 22.20
CA GLU A 99 1.30 9.94 22.16
C GLU A 99 1.66 9.26 20.84
N LYS A 100 1.37 9.90 19.71
CA LYS A 100 1.75 9.40 18.39
C LYS A 100 3.25 9.26 18.22
N THR A 101 4.04 10.20 18.75
CA THR A 101 5.51 10.14 18.74
C THR A 101 5.99 8.89 19.49
N ASN A 102 5.47 8.63 20.67
CA ASN A 102 5.84 7.45 21.45
C ASN A 102 5.37 6.15 20.77
N ALA A 103 4.15 6.11 20.25
CA ALA A 103 3.61 4.97 19.53
C ALA A 103 4.38 4.64 18.23
N SER A 104 5.13 5.59 17.68
CA SER A 104 5.99 5.38 16.51
C SER A 104 7.34 4.75 16.81
N ARG A 105 7.63 4.36 18.06
CA ARG A 105 8.94 3.85 18.49
C ARG A 105 8.82 2.62 19.37
N THR A 106 9.79 1.73 19.22
CA THR A 106 10.01 0.62 20.16
C THR A 106 10.81 1.09 21.37
N SER A 107 10.88 0.25 22.42
CA SER A 107 11.76 0.46 23.56
C SER A 107 13.25 0.53 23.18
N ASN A 108 13.65 -0.09 22.07
CA ASN A 108 15.01 -0.05 21.53
C ASN A 108 15.30 1.23 20.72
N GLY A 109 14.29 2.10 20.54
CA GLY A 109 14.40 3.35 19.78
C GLY A 109 14.26 3.17 18.26
N TRP A 110 13.90 1.99 17.77
CA TRP A 110 13.57 1.79 16.37
C TRP A 110 12.24 2.46 16.06
N SER A 111 12.12 3.03 14.87
CA SER A 111 10.96 3.86 14.52
C SER A 111 10.21 3.33 13.31
N THR A 112 8.88 3.53 13.32
CA THR A 112 7.97 3.11 12.25
C THR A 112 7.13 4.28 11.75
N LEU A 113 6.67 4.18 10.50
CA LEU A 113 5.64 5.04 9.90
C LEU A 113 4.26 4.35 9.87
N GLY A 114 4.18 3.14 10.44
CA GLY A 114 2.95 2.34 10.47
C GLY A 114 2.73 1.54 9.19
N ASP A 115 3.76 1.35 8.37
CA ASP A 115 3.69 0.47 7.21
C ASP A 115 3.90 -0.99 7.63
N ILE A 116 3.24 -1.90 6.93
CA ILE A 116 3.38 -3.35 7.08
C ILE A 116 4.15 -3.88 5.87
N GLY A 117 5.03 -4.84 6.10
CA GLY A 117 5.83 -5.45 5.04
C GLY A 117 6.60 -6.67 5.53
N HIS A 118 7.39 -7.23 4.65
CA HIS A 118 8.28 -8.35 4.95
C HIS A 118 9.63 -8.18 4.25
N LEU A 119 10.64 -8.86 4.77
CA LEU A 119 11.95 -8.99 4.12
C LEU A 119 12.04 -10.35 3.42
N ASP A 120 12.64 -10.38 2.23
CA ASP A 120 13.05 -11.63 1.62
C ASP A 120 14.39 -12.13 2.19
N LYS A 121 14.84 -13.30 1.71
CA LYS A 121 16.10 -13.91 2.17
C LYS A 121 17.35 -13.11 1.80
N GLU A 122 17.23 -12.21 0.84
CA GLU A 122 18.32 -11.34 0.38
C GLU A 122 18.28 -9.96 1.03
N GLY A 123 17.28 -9.69 1.90
CA GLY A 123 17.11 -8.46 2.65
C GLY A 123 16.41 -7.34 1.87
N TYR A 124 15.70 -7.66 0.79
CA TYR A 124 14.81 -6.72 0.12
C TYR A 124 13.50 -6.58 0.86
N LEU A 125 13.04 -5.33 1.02
CA LEU A 125 11.78 -5.00 1.67
C LEU A 125 10.64 -4.99 0.65
N TYR A 126 9.54 -5.64 1.01
CA TYR A 126 8.26 -5.60 0.28
C TYR A 126 7.21 -4.99 1.18
N LEU A 127 6.57 -3.91 0.73
CA LEU A 127 5.48 -3.30 1.46
C LEU A 127 4.15 -4.00 1.11
N THR A 128 3.36 -4.27 2.13
CA THR A 128 2.05 -4.89 1.97
C THR A 128 0.94 -3.82 2.02
N ASP A 129 0.92 -3.00 3.08
CA ASP A 129 -0.05 -1.91 3.25
C ASP A 129 0.35 -1.04 4.46
N ARG A 130 -0.54 -0.11 4.84
CA ARG A 130 -0.47 0.61 6.11
C ARG A 130 -1.34 -0.06 7.18
N LYS A 131 -0.83 -0.16 8.41
CA LYS A 131 -1.57 -0.70 9.55
C LYS A 131 -2.93 0.01 9.74
N SER A 132 -2.99 1.32 9.48
CA SER A 132 -4.21 2.13 9.60
C SER A 132 -5.30 1.83 8.54
N PHE A 133 -4.96 1.15 7.45
CA PHE A 133 -5.90 0.74 6.42
C PHE A 133 -6.23 -0.76 6.44
N MET A 134 -5.52 -1.53 7.27
CA MET A 134 -5.81 -2.95 7.44
C MET A 134 -7.28 -3.15 7.81
N ILE A 135 -7.94 -4.08 7.14
CA ILE A 135 -9.33 -4.47 7.36
C ILE A 135 -9.33 -5.70 8.25
N ILE A 136 -10.12 -5.68 9.32
CA ILE A 136 -10.28 -6.84 10.19
C ILE A 136 -11.66 -7.44 9.94
N SER A 137 -11.69 -8.50 9.14
CA SER A 137 -12.93 -9.18 8.77
C SER A 137 -12.96 -10.60 9.33
N GLY A 138 -13.89 -10.88 10.25
CA GLY A 138 -13.99 -12.18 10.90
C GLY A 138 -12.71 -12.62 11.62
N GLY A 139 -11.94 -11.69 12.16
CA GLY A 139 -10.66 -11.95 12.84
C GLY A 139 -9.46 -12.14 11.89
N VAL A 140 -9.65 -11.96 10.58
CA VAL A 140 -8.59 -12.06 9.59
C VAL A 140 -8.13 -10.66 9.17
N ASN A 141 -6.81 -10.44 9.19
CA ASN A 141 -6.20 -9.23 8.70
C ASN A 141 -6.14 -9.25 7.17
N ILE A 142 -6.80 -8.28 6.53
CA ILE A 142 -6.83 -8.13 5.08
C ILE A 142 -6.16 -6.80 4.74
N TYR A 143 -5.25 -6.85 3.79
CA TYR A 143 -4.52 -5.69 3.30
C TYR A 143 -5.15 -5.19 2.00
N PRO A 144 -5.81 -4.01 2.00
CA PRO A 144 -6.52 -3.45 0.84
C PRO A 144 -5.68 -3.33 -0.42
N GLN A 145 -4.38 -3.08 -0.29
CA GLN A 145 -3.47 -2.92 -1.41
C GLN A 145 -3.44 -4.14 -2.34
N GLU A 146 -3.64 -5.35 -1.82
CA GLU A 146 -3.71 -6.55 -2.66
C GLU A 146 -4.91 -6.50 -3.62
N ALA A 147 -6.06 -6.06 -3.13
CA ALA A 147 -7.26 -5.91 -3.95
C ALA A 147 -7.13 -4.72 -4.92
N GLU A 148 -6.53 -3.61 -4.50
CA GLU A 148 -6.22 -2.48 -5.38
C GLU A 148 -5.29 -2.90 -6.52
N ASN A 149 -4.20 -3.62 -6.22
CA ASN A 149 -3.26 -4.12 -7.22
C ASN A 149 -3.91 -5.10 -8.22
N ALA A 150 -4.89 -5.87 -7.79
CA ALA A 150 -5.65 -6.74 -8.68
C ALA A 150 -6.59 -5.95 -9.58
N LEU A 151 -7.41 -5.06 -9.00
CA LEU A 151 -8.45 -4.33 -9.71
C LEU A 151 -7.91 -3.30 -10.69
N ILE A 152 -6.80 -2.62 -10.36
CA ILE A 152 -6.21 -1.60 -11.25
C ILE A 152 -5.71 -2.18 -12.58
N THR A 153 -5.52 -3.50 -12.68
CA THR A 153 -5.13 -4.15 -13.93
C THR A 153 -6.32 -4.44 -14.86
N HIS A 154 -7.54 -4.17 -14.44
CA HIS A 154 -8.73 -4.34 -15.27
C HIS A 154 -8.87 -3.19 -16.27
N PRO A 155 -9.15 -3.46 -17.58
CA PRO A 155 -9.20 -2.42 -18.62
C PRO A 155 -10.21 -1.29 -18.37
N ALA A 156 -11.30 -1.57 -17.67
CA ALA A 156 -12.33 -0.58 -17.33
C ALA A 156 -12.00 0.27 -16.10
N VAL A 157 -10.90 -0.01 -15.38
CA VAL A 157 -10.53 0.68 -14.14
C VAL A 157 -9.45 1.71 -14.44
N MET A 158 -9.76 2.98 -14.19
CA MET A 158 -8.79 4.08 -14.23
C MET A 158 -8.02 4.17 -12.92
N ASP A 159 -8.73 4.04 -11.79
CA ASP A 159 -8.18 4.10 -10.44
C ASP A 159 -9.12 3.39 -9.45
N VAL A 160 -8.60 2.97 -8.29
CA VAL A 160 -9.38 2.24 -7.29
C VAL A 160 -8.88 2.51 -5.88
N ALA A 161 -9.83 2.60 -4.94
CA ALA A 161 -9.58 2.63 -3.51
C ALA A 161 -10.31 1.47 -2.85
N VAL A 162 -9.60 0.69 -2.04
CA VAL A 162 -10.17 -0.40 -1.25
C VAL A 162 -9.97 -0.12 0.23
N PHE A 163 -11.01 -0.35 1.03
CA PHE A 163 -11.00 -0.16 2.49
C PHE A 163 -12.10 -0.98 3.16
N GLY A 164 -12.00 -1.11 4.49
CA GLY A 164 -13.04 -1.75 5.29
C GLY A 164 -14.21 -0.81 5.57
N ILE A 165 -15.41 -1.35 5.46
CA ILE A 165 -16.65 -0.71 5.95
C ILE A 165 -17.28 -1.58 7.04
N PRO A 166 -18.09 -1.01 7.94
CA PRO A 166 -18.74 -1.78 9.01
C PRO A 166 -19.59 -2.92 8.45
N ASN A 167 -19.49 -4.10 9.09
CA ASN A 167 -20.30 -5.26 8.84
C ASN A 167 -20.72 -5.90 10.17
N GLU A 168 -22.01 -6.16 10.38
CA GLU A 168 -22.56 -6.66 11.64
C GLU A 168 -22.03 -8.05 12.02
N GLU A 169 -21.77 -8.92 11.04
CA GLU A 169 -21.34 -10.29 11.28
C GLU A 169 -19.81 -10.42 11.40
N PHE A 170 -19.06 -9.67 10.56
CA PHE A 170 -17.62 -9.84 10.45
C PHE A 170 -16.81 -8.68 11.06
N GLY A 171 -17.47 -7.67 11.62
CA GLY A 171 -16.85 -6.42 12.08
C GLY A 171 -16.59 -5.46 10.92
N GLU A 172 -15.78 -5.84 9.97
CA GLU A 172 -15.57 -5.11 8.71
C GLU A 172 -15.76 -6.02 7.50
N GLU A 173 -16.12 -5.42 6.36
CA GLU A 173 -16.09 -6.06 5.06
C GLU A 173 -15.30 -5.23 4.04
N VAL A 174 -14.79 -5.89 3.02
CA VAL A 174 -13.98 -5.25 1.97
C VAL A 174 -14.91 -4.51 0.99
N LYS A 175 -14.69 -3.21 0.84
CA LYS A 175 -15.36 -2.31 -0.09
C LYS A 175 -14.37 -1.78 -1.11
N ALA A 176 -14.72 -1.79 -2.40
CA ALA A 176 -14.01 -1.08 -3.44
C ALA A 176 -14.80 0.14 -3.91
N VAL A 177 -14.11 1.26 -4.09
CA VAL A 177 -14.62 2.45 -4.78
C VAL A 177 -13.75 2.65 -6.01
N VAL A 178 -14.35 2.57 -7.18
CA VAL A 178 -13.67 2.55 -8.47
C VAL A 178 -13.95 3.83 -9.23
N GLN A 179 -12.90 4.43 -9.76
CA GLN A 179 -12.98 5.42 -10.82
C GLN A 179 -12.86 4.66 -12.15
N PRO A 180 -13.93 4.50 -12.92
CA PRO A 180 -13.88 3.80 -14.19
C PRO A 180 -13.25 4.67 -15.28
N VAL A 181 -12.75 4.04 -16.34
CA VAL A 181 -12.26 4.75 -17.55
C VAL A 181 -13.39 5.52 -18.23
N ASP A 182 -14.59 4.93 -18.25
CA ASP A 182 -15.81 5.56 -18.75
C ASP A 182 -16.89 5.50 -17.66
N PHE A 183 -17.18 6.66 -17.07
CA PHE A 183 -18.16 6.75 -15.98
C PHE A 183 -19.60 6.50 -16.43
N GLU A 184 -19.92 6.79 -17.69
CA GLU A 184 -21.27 6.57 -18.24
C GLU A 184 -21.60 5.07 -18.36
N SER A 185 -20.56 4.22 -18.45
CA SER A 185 -20.71 2.75 -18.49
C SER A 185 -20.68 2.09 -17.12
N ALA A 186 -20.58 2.86 -16.03
CA ALA A 186 -20.47 2.38 -14.66
C ALA A 186 -21.83 1.92 -14.12
N ASP A 187 -22.12 0.63 -14.23
CA ASP A 187 -23.36 0.02 -13.80
C ASP A 187 -23.14 -1.21 -12.90
N GLN A 188 -24.24 -1.89 -12.53
CA GLN A 188 -24.19 -3.10 -11.72
C GLN A 188 -23.52 -4.28 -12.45
N ALA A 189 -23.56 -4.31 -13.77
CA ALA A 189 -22.92 -5.37 -14.53
C ALA A 189 -21.41 -5.24 -14.45
N LEU A 190 -20.88 -4.03 -14.61
CA LEU A 190 -19.47 -3.74 -14.41
C LEU A 190 -19.03 -4.02 -12.96
N ALA A 191 -19.84 -3.68 -11.97
CA ALA A 191 -19.52 -4.00 -10.58
C ALA A 191 -19.39 -5.53 -10.34
N ALA A 192 -20.29 -6.30 -10.91
CA ALA A 192 -20.24 -7.78 -10.84
C ALA A 192 -19.02 -8.35 -11.59
N GLU A 193 -18.68 -7.78 -12.74
CA GLU A 193 -17.49 -8.13 -13.52
C GLU A 193 -16.21 -7.89 -12.71
N LEU A 194 -16.06 -6.73 -12.09
CA LEU A 194 -14.91 -6.38 -11.26
C LEU A 194 -14.77 -7.27 -10.03
N MET A 195 -15.88 -7.62 -9.36
CA MET A 195 -15.86 -8.57 -8.25
C MET A 195 -15.44 -9.98 -8.70
N ASN A 196 -15.90 -10.44 -9.86
CA ASN A 196 -15.48 -11.72 -10.42
C ASN A 196 -14.00 -11.70 -10.81
N TYR A 197 -13.54 -10.64 -11.44
CA TYR A 197 -12.13 -10.44 -11.78
C TYR A 197 -11.23 -10.48 -10.55
N ALA A 198 -11.65 -9.87 -9.44
CA ALA A 198 -10.93 -9.97 -8.18
C ALA A 198 -10.87 -11.41 -7.64
N ARG A 199 -11.98 -12.17 -7.75
CA ARG A 199 -12.06 -13.59 -7.31
C ARG A 199 -11.15 -14.54 -8.08
N GLU A 200 -10.82 -14.23 -9.32
CA GLU A 200 -9.87 -15.01 -10.11
C GLU A 200 -8.41 -14.83 -9.66
N LYS A 201 -8.11 -13.71 -8.97
CA LYS A 201 -6.75 -13.32 -8.61
C LYS A 201 -6.46 -13.41 -7.11
N LEU A 202 -7.49 -13.37 -6.27
CA LEU A 202 -7.37 -13.26 -4.82
C LEU A 202 -8.17 -14.36 -4.11
N SER A 203 -7.76 -14.68 -2.89
CA SER A 203 -8.58 -15.50 -2.01
C SER A 203 -9.91 -14.79 -1.71
N HIS A 204 -10.99 -15.57 -1.56
CA HIS A 204 -12.36 -15.06 -1.44
C HIS A 204 -12.53 -13.99 -0.34
N ILE A 205 -11.84 -14.14 0.79
CA ILE A 205 -11.94 -13.21 1.93
C ILE A 205 -11.34 -11.84 1.62
N LYS A 206 -10.38 -11.75 0.68
CA LYS A 206 -9.72 -10.50 0.27
C LYS A 206 -10.48 -9.77 -0.84
N CYS A 207 -11.47 -10.42 -1.44
CA CYS A 207 -12.24 -9.84 -2.54
C CYS A 207 -13.24 -8.82 -2.01
N PRO A 208 -13.46 -7.69 -2.72
CA PRO A 208 -14.53 -6.78 -2.41
C PRO A 208 -15.90 -7.48 -2.41
N ARG A 209 -16.70 -7.22 -1.38
CA ARG A 209 -18.10 -7.65 -1.30
C ARG A 209 -19.05 -6.71 -2.02
N SER A 210 -18.62 -5.50 -2.24
CA SER A 210 -19.36 -4.48 -2.99
C SER A 210 -18.42 -3.52 -3.69
N VAL A 211 -18.89 -2.99 -4.83
CA VAL A 211 -18.19 -2.00 -5.64
C VAL A 211 -19.11 -0.81 -5.85
N ASP A 212 -18.61 0.40 -5.57
CA ASP A 212 -19.25 1.65 -5.94
C ASP A 212 -18.38 2.39 -6.96
N PHE A 213 -19.01 3.26 -7.74
CA PHE A 213 -18.31 4.06 -8.74
C PHE A 213 -18.31 5.53 -8.36
N ILE A 214 -17.23 6.21 -8.72
CA ILE A 214 -17.06 7.65 -8.55
C ILE A 214 -16.38 8.21 -9.80
N ALA A 215 -16.79 9.40 -10.21
CA ALA A 215 -16.21 10.04 -11.39
C ALA A 215 -14.73 10.39 -11.21
N GLU A 216 -14.32 10.75 -10.00
CA GLU A 216 -12.92 11.06 -9.65
C GLU A 216 -12.64 10.71 -8.19
N LEU A 217 -11.58 9.94 -7.94
CA LEU A 217 -11.13 9.63 -6.59
C LEU A 217 -10.45 10.86 -5.95
N PRO A 218 -10.71 11.12 -4.65
CA PRO A 218 -10.12 12.26 -3.97
C PRO A 218 -8.60 12.11 -3.84
N ARG A 219 -7.87 13.13 -4.30
CA ARG A 219 -6.41 13.17 -4.21
C ARG A 219 -5.94 14.41 -3.48
N HIS A 220 -4.85 14.23 -2.74
CA HIS A 220 -4.12 15.35 -2.17
C HIS A 220 -3.45 16.17 -3.30
N PRO A 221 -3.15 17.48 -3.13
CA PRO A 221 -2.44 18.27 -4.14
C PRO A 221 -1.11 17.65 -4.62
N THR A 222 -0.53 16.76 -3.83
CA THR A 222 0.68 15.98 -4.19
C THR A 222 0.39 14.79 -5.10
N GLY A 223 -0.88 14.54 -5.47
CA GLY A 223 -1.31 13.38 -6.26
C GLY A 223 -1.63 12.12 -5.47
N LYS A 224 -1.30 12.06 -4.15
CA LYS A 224 -1.56 10.90 -3.32
C LYS A 224 -3.06 10.70 -3.09
N LEU A 225 -3.54 9.46 -3.25
CA LEU A 225 -4.93 9.06 -2.95
C LEU A 225 -5.30 9.38 -1.50
N TYR A 226 -6.41 10.10 -1.31
CA TYR A 226 -6.92 10.47 0.01
C TYR A 226 -7.97 9.47 0.50
N LYS A 227 -7.55 8.21 0.63
CA LYS A 227 -8.39 7.05 0.99
C LYS A 227 -9.21 7.29 2.27
N ARG A 228 -8.65 8.01 3.25
CA ARG A 228 -9.34 8.31 4.52
C ARG A 228 -10.64 9.06 4.32
N LEU A 229 -10.70 10.06 3.41
CA LEU A 229 -11.93 10.81 3.14
C LEU A 229 -13.07 9.92 2.60
N LEU A 230 -12.71 8.88 1.82
CA LEU A 230 -13.68 7.89 1.37
C LEU A 230 -14.14 7.02 2.52
N LYS A 231 -13.20 6.41 3.26
CA LYS A 231 -13.51 5.54 4.39
C LYS A 231 -14.45 6.24 5.38
N ASP A 232 -14.12 7.48 5.79
CA ASP A 232 -14.90 8.24 6.76
C ASP A 232 -16.36 8.43 6.30
N LYS A 233 -16.61 8.72 5.01
CA LYS A 233 -17.98 8.84 4.46
C LYS A 233 -18.82 7.57 4.63
N TYR A 234 -18.23 6.40 4.40
CA TYR A 234 -18.95 5.12 4.55
C TYR A 234 -19.18 4.75 6.01
N TRP A 235 -18.22 5.05 6.89
CA TRP A 235 -18.37 4.84 8.33
C TRP A 235 -19.44 5.76 8.93
N ASP A 236 -19.44 7.06 8.59
CA ASP A 236 -20.45 8.01 9.04
C ASP A 236 -21.87 7.67 8.56
N ALA A 237 -21.99 7.06 7.36
CA ALA A 237 -23.26 6.62 6.81
C ALA A 237 -23.80 5.36 7.50
N ALA A 238 -22.91 4.48 7.99
CA ALA A 238 -23.30 3.25 8.70
C ALA A 238 -23.70 3.47 10.18
N ILE A 239 -23.31 4.61 10.78
CA ILE A 239 -23.63 4.96 12.17
C ILE A 239 -24.98 5.69 12.29
N LYS A 240 -25.58 6.14 11.18
CA LYS A 240 -26.88 6.81 11.10
C LYS A 240 -28.02 5.83 10.82
#